data_59521033285d78244f712a6ca5e2500f
#
_entry.id   59521033285d78244f712a6ca5e2500f
#
_cell.length_a   1.000
_cell.length_b   1.000
_cell.length_c   1.000
_cell.angle_alpha   90.00
_cell.angle_beta   90.00
_cell.angle_gamma   90.00
#
_symmetry.space_group_name_H-M   'P 1'
#
loop_
_entity.id
_entity.type
_entity.pdbx_description
1 polymer ?
#
loop_
_entity_poly.entity_id
_entity_poly.type
_entity_poly.pdbx_seq_one_letter_code
_entity_poly.pdbx_strand_id
1 'polypeptide(L)'
;MVLSAAAGIDPLIVVNKIDLIGDEEFKEACNIYEDLGIKMFKASGKSGVGLSDLGTFLENKTTIFVGKSGSGKSTISSKLLEINLKTKELNKSKGVHTTSVSSLYVKDKIEIIDSPGVRDIEIEKFSRDEVLKGFFEIREAALSCKFKNCNHISDAGCNVIDQVSEGNIAESRYNNYISFTKNE
;
A
#
# COMPACT_ATOMS: atom_id res chain seq x y z
N MET A 1 2.98 -1.16 -2.18
CA MET A 1 3.45 -1.27 -3.57
C MET A 1 4.57 -2.30 -3.73
N VAL A 2 5.70 -2.27 -3.00
CA VAL A 2 6.76 -3.30 -3.12
C VAL A 2 6.20 -4.71 -2.91
N LEU A 3 5.42 -4.93 -1.86
CA LEU A 3 4.80 -6.22 -1.57
C LEU A 3 3.85 -6.70 -2.67
N SER A 4 3.01 -5.81 -3.17
CA SER A 4 2.06 -6.16 -4.24
C SER A 4 2.80 -6.51 -5.52
N ALA A 5 3.83 -5.75 -5.89
CA ALA A 5 4.66 -6.02 -7.04
C ALA A 5 5.42 -7.36 -6.91
N ALA A 6 5.97 -7.65 -5.72
CA ALA A 6 6.65 -8.92 -5.45
C ALA A 6 5.69 -10.14 -5.50
N ALA A 7 4.44 -9.94 -5.08
CA ALA A 7 3.41 -10.97 -5.11
C ALA A 7 2.64 -11.07 -6.44
N GLY A 8 2.87 -10.16 -7.40
CA GLY A 8 2.10 -10.11 -8.65
C GLY A 8 0.63 -9.73 -8.42
N ILE A 9 0.35 -8.90 -7.41
CA ILE A 9 -1.01 -8.48 -7.02
C ILE A 9 -1.17 -7.00 -7.35
N ASP A 10 -2.30 -6.65 -7.97
CA ASP A 10 -2.61 -5.25 -8.29
C ASP A 10 -2.88 -4.44 -7.02
N PRO A 11 -2.12 -3.36 -6.76
CA PRO A 11 -2.34 -2.50 -5.61
C PRO A 11 -3.48 -1.52 -5.87
N LEU A 12 -4.24 -1.23 -4.82
CA LEU A 12 -5.07 -0.04 -4.75
C LEU A 12 -4.81 0.68 -3.42
N ILE A 13 -5.04 1.98 -3.38
CA ILE A 13 -4.87 2.79 -2.17
C ILE A 13 -6.23 3.22 -1.65
N VAL A 14 -6.49 2.93 -0.38
CA VAL A 14 -7.66 3.45 0.33
C VAL A 14 -7.20 4.49 1.34
N VAL A 15 -7.52 5.76 1.09
CA VAL A 15 -7.29 6.82 2.06
C VAL A 15 -8.48 6.87 3.00
N ASN A 16 -8.26 6.36 4.20
CA ASN A 16 -9.30 6.25 5.24
C ASN A 16 -9.28 7.47 6.18
N LYS A 17 -10.36 7.66 6.91
CA LYS A 17 -10.56 8.76 7.87
C LYS A 17 -10.62 10.13 7.21
N ILE A 18 -11.21 10.21 6.03
CA ILE A 18 -11.38 11.49 5.31
C ILE A 18 -12.23 12.51 6.08
N ASP A 19 -12.96 12.05 7.10
CA ASP A 19 -13.67 12.89 8.06
C ASP A 19 -12.74 13.73 8.97
N LEU A 20 -11.43 13.46 8.95
CA LEU A 20 -10.41 14.13 9.77
C LEU A 20 -9.43 14.99 8.95
N ILE A 21 -9.53 14.98 7.62
CA ILE A 21 -8.55 15.61 6.72
C ILE A 21 -9.28 16.63 5.85
N GLY A 22 -8.66 17.81 5.63
CA GLY A 22 -9.14 18.79 4.67
C GLY A 22 -8.94 18.34 3.22
N ASP A 23 -9.77 18.83 2.30
CA ASP A 23 -9.72 18.47 0.88
C ASP A 23 -8.37 18.80 0.22
N GLU A 24 -7.70 19.86 0.62
CA GLU A 24 -6.41 20.30 0.09
C GLU A 24 -5.28 19.34 0.48
N GLU A 25 -5.14 19.02 1.77
CA GLU A 25 -4.15 18.05 2.27
C GLU A 25 -4.35 16.67 1.64
N PHE A 26 -5.62 16.31 1.42
CA PHE A 26 -5.94 15.07 0.74
C PHE A 26 -5.44 15.06 -0.70
N LYS A 27 -5.70 16.12 -1.48
CA LYS A 27 -5.28 16.21 -2.88
C LYS A 27 -3.77 16.14 -3.02
N GLU A 28 -3.03 16.88 -2.21
CA GLU A 28 -1.57 16.90 -2.25
C GLU A 28 -0.96 15.51 -1.98
N ALA A 29 -1.50 14.79 -0.98
CA ALA A 29 -1.04 13.43 -0.68
C ALA A 29 -1.39 12.40 -1.76
N CYS A 30 -2.47 12.63 -2.53
CA CYS A 30 -2.99 11.68 -3.52
C CYS A 30 -2.44 11.88 -4.92
N ASN A 31 -2.17 13.13 -5.34
CA ASN A 31 -1.73 13.45 -6.70
C ASN A 31 -0.55 12.56 -7.14
N ILE A 32 0.44 12.35 -6.27
CA ILE A 32 1.62 11.51 -6.56
C ILE A 32 1.22 10.10 -7.03
N TYR A 33 0.19 9.52 -6.42
CA TYR A 33 -0.23 8.15 -6.73
C TYR A 33 -1.22 8.08 -7.90
N GLU A 34 -2.02 9.12 -8.07
CA GLU A 34 -2.92 9.28 -9.23
C GLU A 34 -2.11 9.46 -10.51
N ASP A 35 -1.06 10.28 -10.49
CA ASP A 35 -0.13 10.48 -11.62
C ASP A 35 0.59 9.18 -12.01
N LEU A 36 0.81 8.30 -11.04
CA LEU A 36 1.34 6.95 -11.26
C LEU A 36 0.28 5.93 -11.75
N GLY A 37 -0.95 6.36 -12.01
CA GLY A 37 -2.05 5.51 -12.47
C GLY A 37 -2.57 4.52 -11.42
N ILE A 38 -2.26 4.73 -10.12
CA ILE A 38 -2.70 3.85 -9.05
C ILE A 38 -4.13 4.18 -8.68
N LYS A 39 -5.00 3.16 -8.70
CA LYS A 39 -6.39 3.33 -8.30
C LYS A 39 -6.50 3.72 -6.83
N MET A 40 -7.24 4.80 -6.56
CA MET A 40 -7.42 5.33 -5.21
C MET A 40 -8.89 5.42 -4.84
N PHE A 41 -9.19 5.21 -3.55
CA PHE A 41 -10.51 5.41 -2.96
C PHE A 41 -10.41 6.28 -1.71
N LYS A 42 -11.33 7.23 -1.61
CA LYS A 42 -11.58 8.03 -0.41
C LYS A 42 -12.60 7.31 0.45
N ALA A 43 -12.31 7.07 1.71
CA ALA A 43 -13.26 6.40 2.59
C ALA A 43 -13.21 6.92 4.04
N SER A 44 -14.31 6.77 4.73
CA SER A 44 -14.35 6.82 6.19
C SER A 44 -15.01 5.55 6.72
N GLY A 45 -14.21 4.67 7.28
CA GLY A 45 -14.71 3.47 7.95
C GLY A 45 -15.64 3.80 9.12
N LYS A 46 -15.54 5.00 9.73
CA LYS A 46 -16.41 5.46 10.80
C LYS A 46 -17.78 5.88 10.29
N SER A 47 -17.84 6.80 9.34
CA SER A 47 -19.10 7.33 8.79
C SER A 47 -19.72 6.42 7.71
N GLY A 48 -18.92 5.64 7.01
CA GLY A 48 -19.35 4.83 5.86
C GLY A 48 -19.19 5.54 4.51
N VAL A 49 -18.79 6.81 4.49
CA VAL A 49 -18.58 7.55 3.25
C VAL A 49 -17.53 6.86 2.37
N GLY A 50 -17.80 6.73 1.07
CA GLY A 50 -16.93 6.13 0.07
C GLY A 50 -16.86 4.58 0.12
N LEU A 51 -17.51 3.92 1.08
CA LEU A 51 -17.48 2.46 1.17
C LEU A 51 -18.33 1.77 0.10
N SER A 52 -19.40 2.40 -0.39
CA SER A 52 -20.21 1.86 -1.48
C SER A 52 -19.39 1.71 -2.76
N ASP A 53 -18.66 2.75 -3.16
CA ASP A 53 -17.84 2.75 -4.39
C ASP A 53 -16.68 1.75 -4.26
N LEU A 54 -16.04 1.72 -3.07
CA LEU A 54 -15.01 0.73 -2.77
C LEU A 54 -15.58 -0.68 -2.84
N GLY A 55 -16.75 -0.94 -2.24
CA GLY A 55 -17.41 -2.24 -2.27
C GLY A 55 -17.70 -2.71 -3.68
N THR A 56 -18.30 -1.85 -4.50
CA THR A 56 -18.57 -2.14 -5.92
C THR A 56 -17.29 -2.48 -6.69
N PHE A 57 -16.21 -1.75 -6.45
CA PHE A 57 -14.92 -2.05 -7.08
C PHE A 57 -14.34 -3.40 -6.65
N LEU A 58 -14.56 -3.81 -5.40
CA LEU A 58 -14.06 -5.06 -4.84
C LEU A 58 -14.93 -6.29 -5.20
N GLU A 59 -16.08 -6.11 -5.84
CA GLU A 59 -16.90 -7.24 -6.30
C GLU A 59 -16.11 -8.19 -7.20
N ASN A 60 -16.29 -9.48 -6.96
CA ASN A 60 -15.61 -10.58 -7.66
C ASN A 60 -14.07 -10.53 -7.57
N LYS A 61 -13.56 -9.93 -6.51
CA LYS A 61 -12.12 -9.87 -6.22
C LYS A 61 -11.84 -10.37 -4.81
N THR A 62 -10.76 -11.14 -4.67
CA THR A 62 -10.21 -11.50 -3.37
C THR A 62 -9.22 -10.41 -2.95
N THR A 63 -9.49 -9.76 -1.83
CA THR A 63 -8.77 -8.57 -1.38
C THR A 63 -8.10 -8.80 -0.03
N ILE A 64 -6.90 -8.27 0.15
CA ILE A 64 -6.22 -8.19 1.44
C ILE A 64 -5.93 -6.74 1.79
N PHE A 65 -6.30 -6.32 3.01
CA PHE A 65 -5.99 -4.98 3.50
C PHE A 65 -4.65 -4.95 4.23
N VAL A 66 -3.73 -4.14 3.72
CA VAL A 66 -2.39 -3.92 4.30
C VAL A 66 -2.26 -2.48 4.78
N GLY A 67 -1.52 -2.25 5.85
CA GLY A 67 -1.27 -0.91 6.38
C GLY A 67 -0.99 -0.91 7.88
N LYS A 68 -0.51 0.22 8.40
CA LYS A 68 -0.13 0.40 9.80
C LYS A 68 -1.28 0.08 10.77
N SER A 69 -0.94 -0.27 12.01
CA SER A 69 -1.92 -0.40 13.09
C SER A 69 -2.70 0.92 13.25
N GLY A 70 -4.00 0.82 13.49
CA GLY A 70 -4.86 2.01 13.60
C GLY A 70 -5.25 2.69 12.29
N SER A 71 -4.82 2.22 11.12
CA SER A 71 -5.23 2.78 9.81
C SER A 71 -6.72 2.53 9.48
N GLY A 72 -7.39 1.65 10.21
CA GLY A 72 -8.82 1.38 10.08
C GLY A 72 -9.19 0.19 9.19
N LYS A 73 -8.23 -0.69 8.87
CA LYS A 73 -8.45 -1.92 8.06
C LYS A 73 -9.65 -2.73 8.55
N SER A 74 -9.61 -3.16 9.82
CA SER A 74 -10.69 -3.96 10.41
C SER A 74 -12.04 -3.22 10.45
N THR A 75 -12.02 -1.88 10.54
CA THR A 75 -13.25 -1.09 10.52
C THR A 75 -13.87 -1.06 9.12
N ILE A 76 -13.06 -0.87 8.09
CA ILE A 76 -13.51 -0.92 6.68
C ILE A 76 -13.99 -2.33 6.36
N SER A 77 -13.18 -3.36 6.64
CA SER A 77 -13.57 -4.75 6.39
C SER A 77 -14.85 -5.15 7.11
N SER A 78 -15.01 -4.76 8.38
CA SER A 78 -16.25 -5.02 9.14
C SER A 78 -17.48 -4.37 8.51
N LYS A 79 -17.33 -3.16 8.00
CA LYS A 79 -18.41 -2.42 7.33
C LYS A 79 -18.77 -3.04 5.99
N LEU A 80 -17.79 -3.37 5.16
CA LEU A 80 -17.99 -3.99 3.84
C LEU A 80 -18.64 -5.38 3.97
N LEU A 81 -18.24 -6.15 4.97
CA LEU A 81 -18.76 -7.49 5.24
C LEU A 81 -19.99 -7.48 6.15
N GLU A 82 -20.38 -6.33 6.72
CA GLU A 82 -21.44 -6.19 7.74
C GLU A 82 -21.27 -7.15 8.92
N ILE A 83 -20.05 -7.43 9.32
CA ILE A 83 -19.71 -8.32 10.44
C ILE A 83 -18.83 -7.57 11.45
N ASN A 84 -18.83 -8.03 12.69
CA ASN A 84 -17.98 -7.47 13.73
C ASN A 84 -16.66 -8.27 13.85
N LEU A 85 -15.62 -7.85 13.13
CA LEU A 85 -14.31 -8.50 13.18
C LEU A 85 -13.59 -8.31 14.51
N LYS A 86 -13.85 -7.22 15.24
CA LYS A 86 -13.20 -6.92 16.53
C LYS A 86 -13.53 -7.92 17.63
N THR A 87 -14.75 -8.44 17.65
CA THR A 87 -15.17 -9.45 18.64
C THR A 87 -14.52 -10.82 18.41
N LYS A 88 -14.12 -11.14 17.20
CA LYS A 88 -13.44 -12.41 16.90
C LYS A 88 -11.96 -12.42 17.33
N GLU A 89 -11.28 -11.27 17.29
CA GLU A 89 -9.91 -11.16 17.83
C GLU A 89 -9.86 -11.36 19.35
N LEU A 90 -10.84 -10.82 20.07
CA LEU A 90 -10.94 -10.97 21.54
C LEU A 90 -11.20 -12.41 21.99
N ASN A 91 -11.90 -13.21 21.20
CA ASN A 91 -12.16 -14.62 21.51
C ASN A 91 -10.98 -15.55 21.18
N LYS A 92 -10.05 -15.13 20.31
CA LYS A 92 -8.81 -15.86 20.00
C LYS A 92 -7.69 -15.63 21.02
N SER A 93 -7.76 -14.55 21.81
CA SER A 93 -6.69 -14.18 22.77
C SER A 93 -6.77 -14.89 24.13
N LYS A 94 -7.71 -15.80 24.34
CA LYS A 94 -7.79 -16.64 25.53
C LYS A 94 -7.22 -18.05 25.28
N GLY A 95 -5.90 -18.11 25.25
CA GLY A 95 -5.13 -19.36 25.41
C GLY A 95 -4.55 -19.93 24.11
N VAL A 96 -3.23 -20.18 24.19
CA VAL A 96 -2.35 -20.93 23.30
C VAL A 96 -1.60 -20.13 22.22
N HIS A 97 -0.30 -20.33 22.18
CA HIS A 97 0.70 -19.84 21.23
C HIS A 97 0.15 -19.70 19.82
N THR A 98 0.07 -18.45 19.35
CA THR A 98 -0.64 -18.04 18.14
C THR A 98 0.21 -18.25 16.91
N THR A 99 0.00 -19.33 16.20
CA THR A 99 0.14 -19.34 14.74
C THR A 99 -0.94 -18.40 14.19
N SER A 100 -0.53 -17.32 13.54
CA SER A 100 -1.42 -16.34 12.95
C SER A 100 -2.20 -16.99 11.79
N VAL A 101 -3.42 -17.43 12.05
CA VAL A 101 -4.26 -18.03 11.01
C VAL A 101 -4.93 -16.91 10.21
N SER A 102 -4.61 -16.82 8.93
CA SER A 102 -5.36 -15.97 8.00
C SER A 102 -6.76 -16.54 7.79
N SER A 103 -7.76 -15.67 7.74
CA SER A 103 -9.16 -16.05 7.55
C SER A 103 -9.74 -15.35 6.33
N LEU A 104 -10.40 -16.12 5.46
CA LEU A 104 -11.15 -15.56 4.33
C LEU A 104 -12.59 -15.32 4.79
N TYR A 105 -13.07 -14.10 4.60
CA TYR A 105 -14.45 -13.71 4.81
C TYR A 105 -15.09 -13.41 3.46
N VAL A 106 -16.27 -13.97 3.26
CA VAL A 106 -17.05 -13.79 2.03
C VAL A 106 -18.41 -13.22 2.39
N LYS A 107 -18.82 -12.17 1.71
CA LYS A 107 -20.18 -11.65 1.73
C LYS A 107 -20.59 -11.20 0.33
N ASP A 108 -21.67 -11.74 -0.15
CA ASP A 108 -22.13 -11.52 -1.53
C ASP A 108 -21.02 -11.82 -2.54
N LYS A 109 -20.52 -10.80 -3.24
CA LYS A 109 -19.43 -10.91 -4.21
C LYS A 109 -18.10 -10.37 -3.71
N ILE A 110 -18.01 -10.01 -2.44
CA ILE A 110 -16.80 -9.43 -1.84
C ILE A 110 -16.10 -10.49 -1.00
N GLU A 111 -14.81 -10.68 -1.27
CA GLU A 111 -13.94 -11.59 -0.53
C GLU A 111 -12.80 -10.79 0.12
N ILE A 112 -12.66 -10.91 1.44
CA ILE A 112 -11.61 -10.22 2.19
C ILE A 112 -10.81 -11.22 3.02
N ILE A 113 -9.50 -11.22 2.81
CA ILE A 113 -8.55 -11.97 3.63
C ILE A 113 -8.15 -11.09 4.82
N ASP A 114 -8.44 -11.54 6.03
CA ASP A 114 -7.88 -10.98 7.27
C ASP A 114 -6.64 -11.79 7.66
N SER A 115 -5.48 -11.17 7.48
CA SER A 115 -4.19 -11.78 7.80
C SER A 115 -3.47 -10.95 8.87
N PRO A 116 -3.45 -11.39 10.12
CA PRO A 116 -2.72 -10.71 11.19
C PRO A 116 -1.21 -10.59 10.91
N GLY A 117 -0.62 -11.55 10.17
CA GLY A 117 0.81 -11.59 9.86
C GLY A 117 1.29 -10.61 8.79
N VAL A 118 0.40 -9.98 8.02
CA VAL A 118 0.77 -8.98 6.98
C VAL A 118 0.99 -7.59 7.59
N ARG A 119 0.83 -7.44 8.90
CA ARG A 119 0.96 -6.15 9.60
C ARG A 119 2.40 -5.65 9.69
N ASP A 120 3.38 -6.56 9.71
CA ASP A 120 4.79 -6.26 10.00
C ASP A 120 5.72 -6.94 8.97
N ILE A 121 5.44 -6.70 7.68
CA ILE A 121 6.35 -7.23 6.64
C ILE A 121 7.58 -6.32 6.60
N GLU A 122 8.70 -6.93 6.90
CA GLU A 122 10.02 -6.30 6.84
C GLU A 122 10.43 -6.12 5.38
N ILE A 123 10.27 -4.90 4.86
CA ILE A 123 10.70 -4.56 3.47
C ILE A 123 12.21 -4.74 3.31
N GLU A 124 12.95 -4.68 4.40
CA GLU A 124 14.41 -4.88 4.48
C GLU A 124 14.87 -6.26 4.00
N LYS A 125 13.95 -7.23 3.85
CA LYS A 125 14.26 -8.56 3.33
C LYS A 125 14.19 -8.67 1.81
N PHE A 126 13.74 -7.61 1.13
CA PHE A 126 13.66 -7.58 -0.32
C PHE A 126 14.98 -7.08 -0.92
N SER A 127 15.44 -7.75 -1.95
CA SER A 127 16.55 -7.28 -2.77
C SER A 127 16.21 -5.94 -3.43
N ARG A 128 17.24 -5.18 -3.80
CA ARG A 128 17.07 -3.92 -4.50
C ARG A 128 16.20 -4.04 -5.76
N ASP A 129 16.36 -5.10 -6.52
CA ASP A 129 15.56 -5.35 -7.73
C ASP A 129 14.09 -5.60 -7.39
N GLU A 130 13.78 -6.26 -6.29
CA GLU A 130 12.41 -6.47 -5.81
C GLU A 130 11.80 -5.16 -5.30
N VAL A 131 12.57 -4.36 -4.56
CA VAL A 131 12.13 -3.02 -4.14
C VAL A 131 11.82 -2.16 -5.35
N LEU A 132 12.69 -2.17 -6.37
CA LEU A 132 12.55 -1.37 -7.59
C LEU A 132 11.26 -1.71 -8.37
N LYS A 133 10.75 -2.95 -8.28
CA LYS A 133 9.45 -3.32 -8.88
C LYS A 133 8.28 -2.52 -8.30
N GLY A 134 8.36 -2.09 -7.04
CA GLY A 134 7.35 -1.25 -6.39
C GLY A 134 7.51 0.26 -6.67
N PHE A 135 8.58 0.66 -7.34
CA PHE A 135 8.92 2.02 -7.75
C PHE A 135 9.13 2.08 -9.26
N PHE A 136 8.07 1.79 -10.01
CA PHE A 136 8.16 1.61 -11.46
C PHE A 136 8.59 2.89 -12.19
N GLU A 137 8.25 4.08 -11.69
CA GLU A 137 8.71 5.37 -12.20
C GLU A 137 10.24 5.52 -12.07
N ILE A 138 10.81 5.07 -10.95
CA ILE A 138 12.24 5.04 -10.72
C ILE A 138 12.90 3.99 -11.62
N ARG A 139 12.27 2.82 -11.75
CA ARG A 139 12.76 1.76 -12.62
C ARG A 139 12.84 2.19 -14.07
N GLU A 140 11.83 2.90 -14.58
CA GLU A 140 11.84 3.43 -15.93
C GLU A 140 12.93 4.49 -16.12
N ALA A 141 13.05 5.43 -15.20
CA ALA A 141 14.09 6.45 -15.23
C ALA A 141 15.50 5.82 -15.19
N ALA A 142 15.69 4.73 -14.44
CA ALA A 142 16.95 4.03 -14.30
C ALA A 142 17.49 3.46 -15.64
N LEU A 143 16.59 3.14 -16.58
CA LEU A 143 16.99 2.65 -17.91
C LEU A 143 17.83 3.67 -18.72
N SER A 144 17.68 4.95 -18.40
CA SER A 144 18.39 6.06 -19.05
C SER A 144 19.62 6.55 -18.27
N CYS A 145 19.98 5.88 -17.17
CA CYS A 145 21.22 6.20 -16.46
C CYS A 145 22.46 5.90 -17.30
N LYS A 146 23.49 6.73 -17.16
CA LYS A 146 24.77 6.56 -17.85
C LYS A 146 25.44 5.22 -17.56
N PHE A 147 25.29 4.71 -16.34
CA PHE A 147 25.92 3.47 -15.89
C PHE A 147 24.86 2.43 -15.52
N LYS A 148 25.06 1.17 -15.94
CA LYS A 148 24.15 0.07 -15.64
C LYS A 148 24.09 -0.31 -14.16
N ASN A 149 25.16 -0.04 -13.42
CA ASN A 149 25.28 -0.29 -11.98
C ASN A 149 25.05 0.97 -11.12
N CYS A 150 24.34 1.95 -11.67
CA CYS A 150 24.00 3.19 -10.97
C CYS A 150 23.25 2.89 -9.66
N ASN A 151 23.68 3.48 -8.56
CA ASN A 151 23.05 3.34 -7.25
C ASN A 151 21.93 4.37 -7.00
N HIS A 152 21.81 5.36 -7.91
CA HIS A 152 20.84 6.46 -7.85
C HIS A 152 20.96 7.35 -6.60
N ILE A 153 22.12 7.40 -5.96
CA ILE A 153 22.39 8.24 -4.76
C ILE A 153 23.27 9.44 -5.12
N SER A 154 24.38 9.20 -5.81
CA SER A 154 25.39 10.24 -6.11
C SER A 154 26.14 10.02 -7.41
N ASP A 155 25.69 9.09 -8.25
CA ASP A 155 26.39 8.77 -9.50
C ASP A 155 26.25 9.89 -10.52
N ALA A 156 27.36 10.26 -11.14
CA ALA A 156 27.37 11.25 -12.22
C ALA A 156 26.61 10.74 -13.44
N GLY A 157 25.63 11.52 -13.94
CA GLY A 157 24.77 11.14 -15.05
C GLY A 157 23.69 10.12 -14.64
N CYS A 158 23.22 10.23 -13.42
CA CYS A 158 22.08 9.47 -12.91
C CYS A 158 20.77 10.13 -13.34
N ASN A 159 20.08 9.53 -14.31
CA ASN A 159 18.80 10.07 -14.79
C ASN A 159 17.70 10.05 -13.71
N VAL A 160 17.75 9.14 -12.72
CA VAL A 160 16.79 9.14 -11.61
C VAL A 160 16.90 10.43 -10.79
N ILE A 161 18.13 10.87 -10.46
CA ILE A 161 18.37 12.13 -9.73
C ILE A 161 17.90 13.33 -10.56
N ASP A 162 18.19 13.32 -11.87
CA ASP A 162 17.74 14.38 -12.77
C ASP A 162 16.21 14.47 -12.78
N GLN A 163 15.50 13.34 -12.92
CA GLN A 163 14.03 13.28 -12.92
C GLN A 163 13.42 13.73 -11.57
N VAL A 164 14.09 13.47 -10.44
CA VAL A 164 13.68 14.00 -9.13
C VAL A 164 13.87 15.52 -9.10
N SER A 165 14.99 16.04 -9.58
CA SER A 165 15.27 17.48 -9.59
C SER A 165 14.33 18.28 -10.52
N GLU A 166 13.85 17.65 -11.58
CA GLU A 166 12.86 18.18 -12.52
C GLU A 166 11.42 18.06 -12.01
N GLY A 167 11.18 17.34 -10.90
CA GLY A 167 9.87 17.11 -10.32
C GLY A 167 9.04 16.01 -11.02
N ASN A 168 9.63 15.28 -11.98
CA ASN A 168 8.96 14.17 -12.68
C ASN A 168 8.85 12.91 -11.79
N ILE A 169 9.76 12.78 -10.81
CA ILE A 169 9.67 11.77 -9.74
C ILE A 169 9.49 12.51 -8.42
N ALA A 170 8.45 12.19 -7.69
CA ALA A 170 8.19 12.80 -6.39
C ALA A 170 9.32 12.51 -5.39
N GLU A 171 9.85 13.54 -4.76
CA GLU A 171 10.96 13.45 -3.80
C GLU A 171 10.64 12.47 -2.66
N SER A 172 9.40 12.46 -2.17
CA SER A 172 8.96 11.52 -1.12
C SER A 172 9.04 10.05 -1.56
N ARG A 173 8.75 9.77 -2.82
CA ARG A 173 8.89 8.44 -3.41
C ARG A 173 10.35 8.04 -3.54
N TYR A 174 11.19 8.93 -4.05
CA TYR A 174 12.62 8.72 -4.13
C TYR A 174 13.25 8.47 -2.75
N ASN A 175 12.93 9.30 -1.75
CA ASN A 175 13.44 9.14 -0.39
C ASN A 175 13.01 7.80 0.22
N ASN A 176 11.79 7.34 -0.04
CA ASN A 176 11.33 6.01 0.38
C ASN A 176 12.12 4.90 -0.32
N TYR A 177 12.34 5.00 -1.62
CA TYR A 177 13.17 4.04 -2.37
C TYR A 177 14.58 3.94 -1.78
N ILE A 178 15.25 5.06 -1.58
CA ILE A 178 16.59 5.10 -0.98
C ILE A 178 16.59 4.50 0.44
N SER A 179 15.55 4.76 1.25
CA SER A 179 15.46 4.21 2.60
C SER A 179 15.38 2.68 2.63
N PHE A 180 14.71 2.09 1.63
CA PHE A 180 14.55 0.63 1.52
C PHE A 180 15.77 -0.07 0.91
N THR A 181 16.64 0.67 0.21
CA THR A 181 17.81 0.09 -0.46
C THR A 181 19.14 0.36 0.26
N LYS A 182 19.14 1.10 1.38
CA LYS A 182 20.35 1.46 2.14
C LYS A 182 20.99 0.31 2.93
N ASN A 183 20.34 -0.83 3.05
CA ASN A 183 20.79 -1.94 3.90
C ASN A 183 21.51 -3.06 3.10
N GLU A 184 21.91 -2.78 1.85
CA GLU A 184 22.76 -3.68 1.04
C GLU A 184 24.23 -3.22 1.01
#